data_89d99dc86985005981287feca1736e93
#
_entry.id   89d99dc86985005981287feca1736e93
#
_cell.length_a   1.000
_cell.length_b   1.000
_cell.length_c   1.000
_cell.angle_alpha   90.00
_cell.angle_beta   90.00
_cell.angle_gamma   90.00
#
_symmetry.space_group_name_H-M   'P 1'
#
loop_
_entity.id
_entity.type
_entity.pdbx_description
1 polymer ?
#
loop_
_entity_poly.entity_id
_entity_poly.type
_entity_poly.pdbx_seq_one_letter_code
_entity_poly.pdbx_strand_id
1 'polypeptide(L)'
;IADITGANTKALVGSSGLSIQYAIMMGLVHNALENHKGKVIKFVVPPNCYGGTNDQARRVAACLDNVEVVDLPVDGDNNMVQSIDTVLAKIANEDAIPYIIAEIPTNPRVEVPDLIQLKAVLSAPRQTASGEKAIDPVFILDQTFCPNVLFLGEGEILSTVRAISYASGSKFPSGGKCTAGYCVGNDMAASLMKHIETHLTLCDNEATPLQ
;
A
#
# COMPACT_ATOMS: atom_id res chain seq x y z
N ILE A 1 6.88 -15.22 8.13
CA ILE A 1 6.70 -13.85 7.59
C ILE A 1 6.22 -12.94 8.72
N ALA A 2 5.17 -13.30 9.44
CA ALA A 2 4.67 -12.49 10.56
C ALA A 2 5.78 -12.13 11.56
N ASP A 3 6.58 -13.07 11.99
CA ASP A 3 7.67 -12.85 12.96
C ASP A 3 8.71 -11.83 12.49
N ILE A 4 9.07 -11.84 11.20
CA ILE A 4 10.07 -10.92 10.64
C ILE A 4 9.51 -9.55 10.25
N THR A 5 8.19 -9.39 10.21
CA THR A 5 7.51 -8.12 9.91
C THR A 5 6.87 -7.49 11.14
N GLY A 6 6.77 -8.23 12.24
CA GLY A 6 6.06 -7.84 13.46
C GLY A 6 4.53 -7.77 13.28
N ALA A 7 4.00 -8.24 12.14
CA ALA A 7 2.57 -8.17 11.87
C ALA A 7 1.80 -9.28 12.56
N ASN A 8 0.58 -8.98 12.99
CA ASN A 8 -0.32 -9.93 13.66
C ASN A 8 -1.31 -10.61 12.71
N THR A 9 -1.47 -10.13 11.49
CA THR A 9 -2.36 -10.77 10.52
C THR A 9 -1.70 -11.99 9.86
N LYS A 10 -2.53 -12.88 9.34
CA LYS A 10 -2.07 -13.99 8.49
C LYS A 10 -1.32 -13.42 7.28
N ALA A 11 -0.11 -13.92 7.03
CA ALA A 11 0.62 -13.58 5.83
C ALA A 11 -0.01 -14.25 4.60
N LEU A 12 -0.16 -13.50 3.52
CA LEU A 12 -0.58 -14.01 2.22
C LEU A 12 0.67 -14.14 1.33
N VAL A 13 0.78 -15.27 0.63
CA VAL A 13 1.94 -15.56 -0.22
C VAL A 13 1.44 -15.80 -1.63
N GLY A 14 1.98 -15.02 -2.56
CA GLY A 14 1.62 -15.09 -3.98
C GLY A 14 2.78 -15.50 -4.87
N SER A 15 2.48 -15.79 -6.12
CA SER A 15 3.42 -16.25 -7.13
C SER A 15 4.50 -15.22 -7.50
N SER A 16 4.27 -13.94 -7.21
CA SER A 16 5.24 -12.85 -7.40
C SER A 16 4.87 -11.62 -6.57
N GLY A 17 5.80 -10.66 -6.46
CA GLY A 17 5.50 -9.36 -5.85
C GLY A 17 4.38 -8.61 -6.57
N LEU A 18 4.33 -8.66 -7.90
CA LEU A 18 3.25 -8.03 -8.69
C LEU A 18 1.90 -8.74 -8.53
N SER A 19 1.87 -10.07 -8.37
CA SER A 19 0.64 -10.80 -8.07
C SER A 19 0.06 -10.40 -6.72
N ILE A 20 0.91 -10.26 -5.70
CA ILE A 20 0.52 -9.76 -4.38
C ILE A 20 0.01 -8.31 -4.48
N GLN A 21 0.74 -7.44 -5.18
CA GLN A 21 0.33 -6.06 -5.34
C GLN A 21 -1.02 -5.93 -6.04
N TYR A 22 -1.26 -6.74 -7.08
CA TYR A 22 -2.56 -6.79 -7.76
C TYR A 22 -3.67 -7.24 -6.81
N ALA A 23 -3.44 -8.28 -6.03
CA ALA A 23 -4.41 -8.75 -5.03
C ALA A 23 -4.70 -7.67 -3.98
N ILE A 24 -3.68 -6.91 -3.54
CA ILE A 24 -3.87 -5.76 -2.64
C ILE A 24 -4.78 -4.72 -3.31
N MET A 25 -4.46 -4.27 -4.51
CA MET A 25 -5.25 -3.25 -5.22
C MET A 25 -6.71 -3.71 -5.39
N MET A 26 -6.93 -4.91 -5.88
CA MET A 26 -8.29 -5.43 -6.12
C MET A 26 -9.05 -5.70 -4.82
N GLY A 27 -8.37 -6.15 -3.76
CA GLY A 27 -8.97 -6.31 -2.43
C GLY A 27 -9.40 -4.97 -1.83
N LEU A 28 -8.61 -3.92 -2.02
CA LEU A 28 -8.96 -2.57 -1.58
C LEU A 28 -10.12 -1.98 -2.40
N VAL A 29 -10.14 -2.20 -3.70
CA VAL A 29 -11.30 -1.83 -4.54
C VAL A 29 -12.56 -2.54 -4.09
N HIS A 30 -12.50 -3.85 -3.84
CA HIS A 30 -13.62 -4.63 -3.34
C HIS A 30 -14.15 -4.08 -2.00
N ASN A 31 -13.26 -3.85 -1.05
CA ASN A 31 -13.63 -3.25 0.24
C ASN A 31 -14.28 -1.87 0.08
N ALA A 32 -13.75 -1.04 -0.82
CA ALA A 32 -14.30 0.29 -1.09
C ALA A 32 -15.72 0.22 -1.68
N LEU A 33 -15.97 -0.71 -2.61
CA LEU A 33 -17.29 -0.91 -3.20
C LEU A 33 -18.33 -1.39 -2.18
N GLU A 34 -17.93 -2.14 -1.18
CA GLU A 34 -18.82 -2.58 -0.10
C GLU A 34 -19.11 -1.49 0.92
N ASN A 35 -18.07 -0.77 1.37
CA ASN A 35 -18.15 0.11 2.53
C ASN A 35 -18.24 1.60 2.19
N HIS A 36 -17.89 2.00 0.96
CA HIS A 36 -17.82 3.41 0.53
C HIS A 36 -18.45 3.59 -0.85
N LYS A 37 -19.68 3.08 -1.02
CA LYS A 37 -20.38 3.09 -2.31
C LYS A 37 -20.45 4.49 -2.93
N GLY A 38 -20.12 4.55 -4.21
CA GLY A 38 -20.19 5.78 -5.01
C GLY A 38 -19.02 6.74 -4.86
N LYS A 39 -18.05 6.44 -3.98
CA LYS A 39 -16.84 7.26 -3.84
C LYS A 39 -15.77 6.83 -4.83
N VAL A 40 -14.99 7.82 -5.30
CA VAL A 40 -13.84 7.57 -6.16
C VAL A 40 -12.67 7.04 -5.33
N ILE A 41 -11.99 6.05 -5.83
CA ILE A 41 -10.79 5.46 -5.25
C ILE A 41 -9.58 6.14 -5.87
N LYS A 42 -8.68 6.66 -5.03
CA LYS A 42 -7.44 7.29 -5.47
C LYS A 42 -6.25 6.43 -5.06
N PHE A 43 -5.63 5.74 -6.02
CA PHE A 43 -4.31 5.16 -5.81
C PHE A 43 -3.24 6.24 -5.97
N VAL A 44 -2.57 6.55 -4.88
CA VAL A 44 -1.49 7.55 -4.82
C VAL A 44 -0.16 6.82 -4.97
N VAL A 45 0.56 7.07 -6.04
CA VAL A 45 1.74 6.27 -6.44
C VAL A 45 2.87 7.20 -6.89
N PRO A 46 4.11 7.02 -6.42
CA PRO A 46 5.24 7.78 -6.94
C PRO A 46 5.45 7.48 -8.43
N PRO A 47 5.58 8.49 -9.29
CA PRO A 47 5.76 8.28 -10.72
C PRO A 47 7.07 7.57 -11.07
N ASN A 48 8.06 7.65 -10.19
CA ASN A 48 9.40 7.08 -10.33
C ASN A 48 9.64 5.81 -9.50
N CYS A 49 8.59 5.25 -8.85
CA CYS A 49 8.69 3.96 -8.15
C CYS A 49 9.01 2.81 -9.12
N TYR A 50 9.11 1.60 -8.59
CA TYR A 50 9.25 0.41 -9.43
C TYR A 50 8.23 0.43 -10.59
N GLY A 51 8.73 0.31 -11.83
CA GLY A 51 7.91 0.49 -13.03
C GLY A 51 6.69 -0.42 -13.08
N GLY A 52 6.79 -1.64 -12.56
CA GLY A 52 5.66 -2.57 -12.46
C GLY A 52 4.55 -2.05 -11.53
N THR A 53 4.89 -1.37 -10.44
CA THR A 53 3.92 -0.77 -9.52
C THR A 53 3.13 0.34 -10.22
N ASN A 54 3.84 1.24 -10.88
CA ASN A 54 3.23 2.36 -11.58
C ASN A 54 2.34 1.89 -12.74
N ASP A 55 2.85 0.97 -13.57
CA ASP A 55 2.10 0.40 -14.70
C ASP A 55 0.84 -0.33 -14.22
N GLN A 56 0.95 -1.16 -13.19
CA GLN A 56 -0.20 -1.91 -12.66
C GLN A 56 -1.29 -0.99 -12.09
N ALA A 57 -0.93 0.05 -11.34
CA ALA A 57 -1.90 1.01 -10.82
C ALA A 57 -2.67 1.71 -11.96
N ARG A 58 -1.97 2.15 -13.00
CA ARG A 58 -2.58 2.79 -14.17
C ARG A 58 -3.46 1.84 -14.97
N ARG A 59 -3.09 0.57 -15.10
CA ARG A 59 -3.93 -0.44 -15.76
C ARG A 59 -5.19 -0.73 -14.97
N VAL A 60 -5.12 -0.85 -13.65
CA VAL A 60 -6.31 -1.01 -12.80
C VAL A 60 -7.24 0.20 -12.95
N ALA A 61 -6.71 1.41 -12.90
CA ALA A 61 -7.51 2.62 -13.12
C ALA A 61 -8.12 2.70 -14.52
N ALA A 62 -7.40 2.26 -15.55
CA ALA A 62 -7.94 2.25 -16.92
C ALA A 62 -9.08 1.24 -17.13
N CYS A 63 -9.24 0.25 -16.25
CA CYS A 63 -10.28 -0.78 -16.35
C CYS A 63 -11.49 -0.52 -15.45
N LEU A 64 -11.44 0.45 -14.52
CA LEU A 64 -12.47 0.69 -13.51
C LEU A 64 -12.82 2.17 -13.43
N ASP A 65 -14.05 2.52 -13.76
CA ASP A 65 -14.52 3.93 -13.87
C ASP A 65 -14.41 4.73 -12.56
N ASN A 66 -14.42 4.03 -11.41
CA ASN A 66 -14.35 4.66 -10.09
C ASN A 66 -12.95 4.67 -9.49
N VAL A 67 -11.92 4.35 -10.25
CA VAL A 67 -10.52 4.29 -9.81
C VAL A 67 -9.68 5.29 -10.59
N GLU A 68 -8.90 6.08 -9.87
CA GLU A 68 -7.96 7.04 -10.43
C GLU A 68 -6.57 6.87 -9.84
N VAL A 69 -5.53 7.22 -10.59
CA VAL A 69 -4.16 7.31 -10.10
C VAL A 69 -3.78 8.77 -9.87
N VAL A 70 -3.20 9.04 -8.72
CA VAL A 70 -2.64 10.34 -8.35
C VAL A 70 -1.13 10.20 -8.20
N ASP A 71 -0.37 11.03 -8.91
CA ASP A 71 1.08 11.03 -8.80
C ASP A 71 1.52 11.59 -7.44
N LEU A 72 2.45 10.89 -6.76
CA LEU A 72 3.07 11.29 -5.51
C LEU A 72 4.52 11.72 -5.77
N PRO A 73 4.83 13.02 -5.84
CA PRO A 73 6.21 13.47 -6.02
C PRO A 73 7.05 13.15 -4.77
N VAL A 74 8.11 12.37 -4.94
CA VAL A 74 9.01 11.96 -3.84
C VAL A 74 10.49 12.24 -4.12
N ASP A 75 10.81 12.78 -5.31
CA ASP A 75 12.16 13.00 -5.79
C ASP A 75 12.49 14.48 -6.02
N GLY A 76 13.76 14.76 -6.17
CA GLY A 76 14.28 16.10 -6.42
C GLY A 76 14.14 16.96 -5.18
N ASP A 77 13.47 18.10 -5.31
CA ASP A 77 13.19 19.01 -4.20
C ASP A 77 11.91 18.62 -3.44
N ASN A 78 11.27 17.49 -3.79
CA ASN A 78 10.05 17.03 -3.14
C ASN A 78 10.37 16.19 -1.89
N ASN A 79 9.66 16.47 -0.82
CA ASN A 79 9.69 15.68 0.41
C ASN A 79 8.47 14.77 0.45
N MET A 80 8.69 13.46 0.58
CA MET A 80 7.61 12.46 0.58
C MET A 80 6.51 12.79 1.60
N VAL A 81 6.87 13.20 2.81
CA VAL A 81 5.90 13.51 3.89
C VAL A 81 5.02 14.69 3.51
N GLN A 82 5.61 15.77 3.01
CA GLN A 82 4.87 16.96 2.58
C GLN A 82 3.99 16.67 1.37
N SER A 83 4.49 15.88 0.44
CA SER A 83 3.71 15.45 -0.73
C SER A 83 2.50 14.61 -0.33
N ILE A 84 2.68 13.67 0.60
CA ILE A 84 1.58 12.86 1.14
C ILE A 84 0.54 13.76 1.82
N ASP A 85 0.97 14.70 2.66
CA ASP A 85 0.03 15.62 3.34
C ASP A 85 -0.79 16.45 2.36
N THR A 86 -0.12 17.02 1.36
CA THR A 86 -0.77 17.82 0.30
C THR A 86 -1.79 16.99 -0.49
N VAL A 87 -1.40 15.78 -0.92
CA VAL A 87 -2.27 14.90 -1.69
C VAL A 87 -3.46 14.42 -0.85
N LEU A 88 -3.24 14.04 0.42
CA LEU A 88 -4.31 13.62 1.32
C LEU A 88 -5.31 14.75 1.61
N ALA A 89 -4.84 15.99 1.78
CA ALA A 89 -5.72 17.15 1.95
C ALA A 89 -6.63 17.37 0.72
N LYS A 90 -6.06 17.21 -0.49
CA LYS A 90 -6.83 17.29 -1.74
C LYS A 90 -7.87 16.18 -1.84
N ILE A 91 -7.48 14.92 -1.60
CA ILE A 91 -8.36 13.75 -1.68
C ILE A 91 -9.49 13.85 -0.65
N ALA A 92 -9.19 14.33 0.57
CA ALA A 92 -10.18 14.58 1.60
C ALA A 92 -11.22 15.62 1.15
N ASN A 93 -10.77 16.73 0.54
CA ASN A 93 -11.67 17.76 0.01
C ASN A 93 -12.58 17.24 -1.11
N GLU A 94 -12.12 16.26 -1.89
CA GLU A 94 -12.89 15.59 -2.95
C GLU A 94 -13.82 14.48 -2.41
N ASP A 95 -13.81 14.21 -1.11
CA ASP A 95 -14.52 13.10 -0.46
C ASP A 95 -14.23 11.73 -1.09
N ALA A 96 -12.97 11.52 -1.49
CA ALA A 96 -12.51 10.29 -2.13
C ALA A 96 -11.74 9.37 -1.16
N ILE A 97 -11.43 8.16 -1.59
CA ILE A 97 -10.78 7.11 -0.79
C ILE A 97 -9.28 7.10 -1.09
N PRO A 98 -8.40 7.41 -0.12
CA PRO A 98 -6.96 7.45 -0.33
C PRO A 98 -6.28 6.10 -0.06
N TYR A 99 -5.64 5.53 -1.08
CA TYR A 99 -4.74 4.38 -0.98
C TYR A 99 -3.35 4.78 -1.45
N ILE A 100 -2.39 4.85 -0.52
CA ILE A 100 -1.04 5.32 -0.81
C ILE A 100 -0.12 4.12 -0.94
N ILE A 101 0.59 4.01 -2.06
CA ILE A 101 1.66 3.02 -2.27
C ILE A 101 2.99 3.76 -2.25
N ALA A 102 3.89 3.37 -1.37
CA ALA A 102 5.22 3.97 -1.28
C ALA A 102 6.29 2.91 -1.01
N GLU A 103 7.47 3.16 -1.54
CA GLU A 103 8.67 2.37 -1.29
C GLU A 103 9.49 3.01 -0.16
N ILE A 104 9.87 2.26 0.85
CA ILE A 104 10.79 2.72 1.89
C ILE A 104 11.86 1.65 2.11
N PRO A 105 13.12 1.96 1.76
CA PRO A 105 13.61 3.18 1.11
C PRO A 105 13.11 3.34 -0.32
N THR A 106 13.15 4.57 -0.84
CA THR A 106 12.70 4.89 -2.20
C THR A 106 13.58 4.24 -3.27
N ASN A 107 13.02 4.00 -4.45
CA ASN A 107 13.73 3.56 -5.64
C ASN A 107 13.73 4.69 -6.69
N PRO A 108 14.87 5.04 -7.35
CA PRO A 108 16.21 4.43 -7.21
C PRO A 108 17.12 5.12 -6.20
N ARG A 109 16.71 6.20 -5.55
CA ARG A 109 17.60 7.04 -4.72
C ARG A 109 17.93 6.49 -3.35
N VAL A 110 17.16 5.50 -2.87
CA VAL A 110 17.36 4.87 -1.55
C VAL A 110 17.23 5.88 -0.40
N GLU A 111 16.28 6.80 -0.52
CA GLU A 111 15.97 7.79 0.52
C GLU A 111 14.95 7.24 1.51
N VAL A 112 15.10 7.60 2.77
CA VAL A 112 14.15 7.24 3.84
C VAL A 112 13.51 8.53 4.35
N PRO A 113 12.18 8.64 4.33
CA PRO A 113 11.50 9.82 4.87
C PRO A 113 11.64 9.89 6.39
N ASP A 114 11.37 11.07 6.97
CA ASP A 114 11.17 11.18 8.40
C ASP A 114 9.94 10.34 8.81
N LEU A 115 10.18 9.20 9.43
CA LEU A 115 9.15 8.22 9.76
C LEU A 115 8.18 8.73 10.85
N ILE A 116 8.66 9.60 11.76
CA ILE A 116 7.82 10.19 12.81
C ILE A 116 6.82 11.17 12.18
N GLN A 117 7.31 12.02 11.28
CA GLN A 117 6.44 12.94 10.55
C GLN A 117 5.51 12.19 9.59
N LEU A 118 5.98 11.14 8.92
CA LEU A 118 5.15 10.29 8.07
C LEU A 118 3.97 9.70 8.87
N LYS A 119 4.24 9.12 10.04
CA LYS A 119 3.19 8.62 10.95
C LYS A 119 2.20 9.71 11.32
N ALA A 120 2.69 10.90 11.69
CA ALA A 120 1.84 12.02 12.07
C ALA A 120 0.90 12.44 10.92
N VAL A 121 1.41 12.56 9.71
CA VAL A 121 0.63 12.92 8.51
C VAL A 121 -0.40 11.84 8.16
N LEU A 122 -0.03 10.57 8.21
CA LEU A 122 -0.94 9.45 7.91
C LEU A 122 -2.06 9.33 8.95
N SER A 123 -1.80 9.71 10.20
CA SER A 123 -2.77 9.64 11.31
C SER A 123 -3.58 10.93 11.49
N ALA A 124 -3.22 12.01 10.80
CA ALA A 124 -3.88 13.29 10.96
C ALA A 124 -5.36 13.23 10.52
N PRO A 125 -6.32 13.65 11.37
CA PRO A 125 -7.71 13.70 10.96
C PRO A 125 -7.92 14.79 9.90
N ARG A 126 -8.69 14.46 8.87
CA ARG A 126 -9.05 15.41 7.80
C ARG A 126 -10.57 15.50 7.66
N GLN A 127 -11.02 16.58 7.06
CA GLN A 127 -12.43 16.83 6.79
C GLN A 127 -12.64 16.99 5.27
N THR A 128 -13.81 16.59 4.82
CA THR A 128 -14.28 16.84 3.45
C THR A 128 -14.64 18.32 3.26
N ALA A 129 -14.91 18.73 2.04
CA ALA A 129 -15.41 20.07 1.73
C ALA A 129 -16.75 20.40 2.46
N SER A 130 -17.55 19.38 2.79
CA SER A 130 -18.80 19.53 3.55
C SER A 130 -18.59 19.61 5.07
N GLY A 131 -17.35 19.44 5.57
CA GLY A 131 -17.02 19.44 6.99
C GLY A 131 -17.21 18.09 7.69
N GLU A 132 -17.54 17.03 6.95
CA GLU A 132 -17.62 15.67 7.48
C GLU A 132 -16.23 15.06 7.66
N LYS A 133 -16.10 14.02 8.49
CA LYS A 133 -14.84 13.29 8.62
C LYS A 133 -14.49 12.63 7.30
N ALA A 134 -13.32 12.94 6.75
CA ALA A 134 -12.77 12.27 5.57
C ALA A 134 -12.36 10.81 5.88
N ILE A 135 -12.27 9.99 4.84
CA ILE A 135 -11.83 8.59 4.97
C ILE A 135 -10.35 8.55 5.30
N ASP A 136 -10.01 7.80 6.34
CA ASP A 136 -8.62 7.62 6.76
C ASP A 136 -7.84 6.83 5.69
N PRO A 137 -6.57 7.19 5.40
CA PRO A 137 -5.78 6.53 4.36
C PRO A 137 -5.42 5.09 4.73
N VAL A 138 -5.22 4.26 3.71
CA VAL A 138 -4.49 2.99 3.82
C VAL A 138 -3.09 3.20 3.24
N PHE A 139 -2.08 2.91 4.03
CA PHE A 139 -0.69 3.00 3.61
C PHE A 139 -0.18 1.62 3.20
N ILE A 140 0.25 1.48 1.94
CA ILE A 140 0.75 0.24 1.35
C ILE A 140 2.25 0.41 1.17
N LEU A 141 3.01 -0.26 2.03
CA LEU A 141 4.46 -0.16 2.07
C LEU A 141 5.10 -1.27 1.23
N ASP A 142 5.82 -0.89 0.19
CA ASP A 142 6.75 -1.80 -0.48
C ASP A 142 8.05 -1.89 0.33
N GLN A 143 8.27 -3.04 0.96
CA GLN A 143 9.45 -3.36 1.76
C GLN A 143 10.48 -4.22 1.00
N THR A 144 10.40 -4.31 -0.30
CA THR A 144 11.29 -5.20 -1.08
C THR A 144 12.77 -4.91 -0.79
N PHE A 145 13.15 -3.65 -0.55
CA PHE A 145 14.54 -3.26 -0.26
C PHE A 145 14.93 -3.37 1.23
N CYS A 146 13.97 -3.49 2.13
CA CYS A 146 14.23 -3.63 3.57
C CYS A 146 13.28 -4.63 4.25
N PRO A 147 13.22 -5.89 3.78
CA PRO A 147 12.23 -6.86 4.23
C PRO A 147 12.36 -7.25 5.72
N ASN A 148 13.48 -6.92 6.36
CA ASN A 148 13.77 -7.28 7.75
C ASN A 148 13.50 -6.14 8.76
N VAL A 149 12.87 -5.04 8.32
CA VAL A 149 12.52 -3.92 9.20
C VAL A 149 11.11 -4.11 9.73
N LEU A 150 10.94 -4.00 11.05
CA LEU A 150 9.65 -4.11 11.72
C LEU A 150 8.92 -2.74 11.64
N PHE A 151 7.98 -2.57 10.71
CA PHE A 151 7.18 -1.34 10.60
C PHE A 151 5.80 -1.47 11.25
N LEU A 152 5.24 -2.67 11.30
CA LEU A 152 3.83 -2.91 11.55
C LEU A 152 3.52 -3.39 12.98
N GLY A 153 4.51 -3.91 13.69
CA GLY A 153 4.35 -4.52 15.01
C GLY A 153 3.89 -3.53 16.07
N GLU A 154 3.45 -4.05 17.22
CA GLU A 154 3.09 -3.23 18.36
C GLU A 154 4.28 -2.37 18.80
N GLY A 155 4.04 -1.07 18.97
CA GLY A 155 5.08 -0.08 19.29
C GLY A 155 5.90 0.41 18.10
N GLU A 156 5.80 -0.23 16.95
CA GLU A 156 6.51 0.18 15.73
C GLU A 156 5.84 1.39 15.05
N ILE A 157 6.57 1.98 14.10
CA ILE A 157 6.23 3.31 13.57
C ILE A 157 4.85 3.36 12.87
N LEU A 158 4.43 2.30 12.20
CA LEU A 158 3.14 2.24 11.51
C LEU A 158 2.05 1.48 12.29
N SER A 159 2.29 1.09 13.54
CA SER A 159 1.33 0.32 14.34
C SER A 159 -0.03 1.01 14.53
N THR A 160 -0.06 2.34 14.47
CA THR A 160 -1.27 3.16 14.65
C THR A 160 -1.83 3.74 13.35
N VAL A 161 -1.28 3.33 12.20
CA VAL A 161 -1.74 3.69 10.86
C VAL A 161 -2.36 2.44 10.22
N ARG A 162 -3.43 2.57 9.45
CA ARG A 162 -3.94 1.44 8.68
C ARG A 162 -2.94 1.08 7.59
N ALA A 163 -2.11 0.06 7.82
CA ALA A 163 -0.96 -0.25 6.97
C ALA A 163 -0.91 -1.72 6.54
N ILE A 164 -0.51 -1.90 5.28
CA ILE A 164 -0.22 -3.20 4.66
C ILE A 164 1.21 -3.12 4.15
N SER A 165 2.02 -4.11 4.47
CA SER A 165 3.36 -4.26 3.89
C SER A 165 3.40 -5.41 2.91
N TYR A 166 4.12 -5.24 1.81
CA TYR A 166 4.42 -6.32 0.88
C TYR A 166 5.89 -6.30 0.44
N ALA A 167 6.37 -7.44 -0.03
CA ALA A 167 7.70 -7.57 -0.60
C ALA A 167 7.72 -8.57 -1.77
N SER A 168 8.56 -8.28 -2.76
CA SER A 168 8.89 -9.24 -3.82
C SER A 168 9.93 -10.23 -3.34
N GLY A 169 9.66 -11.51 -3.45
CA GLY A 169 10.62 -12.57 -3.16
C GLY A 169 11.76 -12.67 -4.18
N SER A 170 11.61 -12.07 -5.37
CA SER A 170 12.62 -12.15 -6.43
C SER A 170 13.87 -11.27 -6.21
N LYS A 171 13.91 -10.50 -5.13
CA LYS A 171 15.01 -9.61 -4.77
C LYS A 171 15.75 -10.14 -3.52
N PHE A 172 15.96 -9.30 -2.52
CA PHE A 172 16.71 -9.63 -1.30
C PHE A 172 16.18 -10.85 -0.53
N PRO A 173 14.86 -11.10 -0.41
CA PRO A 173 14.39 -12.24 0.36
C PRO A 173 14.87 -13.60 -0.14
N SER A 174 15.05 -13.78 -1.45
CA SER A 174 15.52 -15.05 -2.03
C SER A 174 16.87 -14.96 -2.71
N GLY A 175 17.47 -13.76 -2.80
CA GLY A 175 18.65 -13.53 -3.62
C GLY A 175 18.41 -13.79 -5.12
N GLY A 176 17.19 -13.54 -5.59
CA GLY A 176 16.78 -13.74 -6.99
C GLY A 176 16.45 -15.18 -7.39
N LYS A 177 16.33 -16.08 -6.42
CA LYS A 177 16.13 -17.52 -6.69
C LYS A 177 14.66 -17.91 -6.86
N CYS A 178 13.73 -17.12 -6.38
CA CYS A 178 12.30 -17.37 -6.57
C CYS A 178 11.51 -16.11 -6.89
N THR A 179 10.34 -16.27 -7.48
CA THR A 179 9.48 -15.17 -7.89
C THR A 179 8.36 -14.86 -6.89
N ALA A 180 8.23 -15.62 -5.83
CA ALA A 180 7.18 -15.43 -4.83
C ALA A 180 7.17 -14.00 -4.28
N GLY A 181 6.03 -13.60 -3.75
CA GLY A 181 5.86 -12.39 -2.98
C GLY A 181 4.97 -12.63 -1.78
N TYR A 182 4.95 -11.70 -0.84
CA TYR A 182 4.05 -11.80 0.31
C TYR A 182 3.50 -10.44 0.69
N CYS A 183 2.38 -10.44 1.41
CA CYS A 183 1.90 -9.27 2.13
C CYS A 183 1.37 -9.64 3.52
N VAL A 184 1.39 -8.66 4.41
CA VAL A 184 0.86 -8.70 5.76
C VAL A 184 0.23 -7.36 6.10
N GLY A 185 -0.79 -7.34 6.95
CA GLY A 185 -1.35 -6.12 7.50
C GLY A 185 -1.08 -6.01 9.00
N ASN A 186 -1.12 -4.80 9.54
CA ASN A 186 -1.24 -4.62 10.98
C ASN A 186 -2.70 -4.83 11.43
N ASP A 187 -2.95 -4.75 12.73
CA ASP A 187 -4.29 -4.96 13.30
C ASP A 187 -5.34 -4.01 12.72
N MET A 188 -4.96 -2.77 12.44
CA MET A 188 -5.86 -1.77 11.85
C MET A 188 -6.26 -2.09 10.40
N ALA A 189 -5.46 -2.89 9.68
CA ALA A 189 -5.73 -3.33 8.32
C ALA A 189 -6.31 -4.76 8.26
N ALA A 190 -6.54 -5.43 9.38
CA ALA A 190 -6.96 -6.84 9.42
C ALA A 190 -8.24 -7.11 8.60
N SER A 191 -9.21 -6.22 8.62
CA SER A 191 -10.45 -6.35 7.83
C SER A 191 -10.21 -6.32 6.32
N LEU A 192 -9.14 -5.67 5.86
CA LEU A 192 -8.78 -5.58 4.45
C LEU A 192 -8.13 -6.87 3.94
N MET A 193 -7.42 -7.58 4.81
CA MET A 193 -6.66 -8.78 4.43
C MET A 193 -7.55 -9.90 3.88
N LYS A 194 -8.79 -10.01 4.37
CA LYS A 194 -9.76 -10.98 3.85
C LYS A 194 -10.12 -10.72 2.37
N HIS A 195 -10.33 -9.46 2.00
CA HIS A 195 -10.62 -9.10 0.61
C HIS A 195 -9.41 -9.36 -0.28
N ILE A 196 -8.20 -9.07 0.21
CA ILE A 196 -6.95 -9.33 -0.51
C ILE A 196 -6.75 -10.82 -0.74
N GLU A 197 -6.96 -11.67 0.29
CA GLU A 197 -6.93 -13.13 0.18
C GLU A 197 -7.93 -13.65 -0.86
N THR A 198 -9.14 -13.10 -0.86
CA THR A 198 -10.17 -13.46 -1.86
C THR A 198 -9.66 -13.21 -3.29
N HIS A 199 -9.09 -12.05 -3.56
CA HIS A 199 -8.60 -11.72 -4.91
C HIS A 199 -7.33 -12.50 -5.29
N LEU A 200 -6.48 -12.82 -4.32
CA LEU A 200 -5.32 -13.68 -4.55
C LEU A 200 -5.76 -15.08 -5.04
N THR A 201 -6.75 -15.67 -4.35
CA THR A 201 -7.30 -16.99 -4.69
C THR A 201 -8.10 -16.97 -5.99
N LEU A 202 -8.98 -15.99 -6.19
CA LEU A 202 -9.79 -15.89 -7.43
C LEU A 202 -8.95 -15.74 -8.70
N CYS A 203 -7.79 -15.13 -8.60
CA CYS A 203 -6.88 -14.95 -9.74
C CYS A 203 -5.87 -16.09 -9.90
N ASP A 204 -5.94 -17.14 -9.07
CA ASP A 204 -4.97 -18.25 -9.05
C ASP A 204 -3.52 -17.74 -8.95
N ASN A 205 -3.32 -16.72 -8.14
CA ASN A 205 -2.04 -16.03 -7.96
C ASN A 205 -1.30 -16.45 -6.68
N GLU A 206 -1.78 -17.49 -5.99
CA GLU A 206 -1.11 -18.06 -4.84
C GLU A 206 0.22 -18.70 -5.22
N ALA A 207 1.16 -18.70 -4.28
CA ALA A 207 2.45 -19.38 -4.51
C ALA A 207 2.27 -20.89 -4.58
N THR A 208 2.99 -21.52 -5.48
CA THR A 208 3.05 -22.98 -5.57
C THR A 208 4.01 -23.55 -4.51
N PRO A 209 3.91 -24.86 -4.17
CA PRO A 209 4.85 -25.49 -3.24
C PRO A 209 6.33 -25.44 -3.67
N LEU A 210 6.61 -25.13 -4.93
CA LEU A 210 7.97 -25.00 -5.45
C LEU A 210 8.54 -23.57 -5.35
N GLN A 211 7.73 -22.61 -5.01
CA GLN A 211 8.09 -21.19 -4.80
C GLN A 211 8.28 -20.89 -3.32
#